data_39e9ff59e21a0687701dd4991b3f3c5b
#
_entry.id   39e9ff59e21a0687701dd4991b3f3c5b
#
_cell.length_a   1.000
_cell.length_b   1.000
_cell.length_c   1.000
_cell.angle_alpha   90.00
_cell.angle_beta   90.00
_cell.angle_gamma   90.00
#
_symmetry.space_group_name_H-M   'P 1'
#
loop_
_entity.id
_entity.type
_entity.pdbx_description
1 polymer ?
#
loop_
_entity_poly.entity_id
_entity_poly.type
_entity_poly.pdbx_seq_one_letter_code
_entity_poly.pdbx_strand_id
1 'polypeptide(L)'
;MAMGFFKIDNKETLDKLITDSKTRPIVIFKHSTACGISSVAYREMEKLEGQVNLLEVQSARDVSRELADLTGIRHETPQVIVFKDGKAVWNASHYDVKAGAVLKALETHSQ
;
A
#
# COMPACT_ATOMS: atom_id res chain seq x y z
N MET A 1 -4.11 17.50 -6.95
CA MET A 1 -5.17 16.63 -7.45
C MET A 1 -4.81 15.18 -7.20
N ALA A 2 -5.72 14.40 -6.65
CA ALA A 2 -5.49 12.99 -6.41
C ALA A 2 -5.30 12.24 -7.73
N MET A 3 -4.31 11.38 -7.80
CA MET A 3 -4.05 10.58 -8.99
C MET A 3 -4.97 9.37 -9.09
N GLY A 4 -5.66 9.07 -8.02
CA GLY A 4 -6.50 7.90 -7.95
C GLY A 4 -5.72 6.64 -7.62
N PHE A 5 -6.41 5.52 -7.69
CA PHE A 5 -5.84 4.23 -7.31
C PHE A 5 -5.49 3.39 -8.54
N PHE A 6 -4.33 2.73 -8.46
CA PHE A 6 -3.87 1.82 -9.49
C PHE A 6 -3.93 0.40 -8.94
N LYS A 7 -4.72 -0.45 -9.56
CA LYS A 7 -5.01 -1.77 -9.03
C LYS A 7 -3.85 -2.75 -9.21
N ILE A 8 -3.53 -3.50 -8.15
CA ILE A 8 -2.60 -4.61 -8.22
C ILE A 8 -3.43 -5.89 -8.23
N ASP A 9 -3.43 -6.62 -9.34
CA ASP A 9 -4.21 -7.84 -9.47
C ASP A 9 -3.39 -9.07 -9.88
N ASN A 10 -2.08 -8.92 -10.02
CA ASN A 10 -1.18 -10.04 -10.30
C ASN A 10 0.21 -9.80 -9.75
N LYS A 11 1.02 -10.85 -9.69
CA LYS A 11 2.37 -10.81 -9.12
C LYS A 11 3.33 -9.97 -9.95
N GLU A 12 3.14 -9.93 -11.26
CA GLU A 12 3.99 -9.15 -12.16
C GLU A 12 3.89 -7.66 -11.87
N THR A 13 2.67 -7.17 -11.62
CA THR A 13 2.44 -5.78 -11.23
C THR A 13 3.13 -5.48 -9.90
N LEU A 14 3.03 -6.40 -8.94
CA LEU A 14 3.71 -6.25 -7.65
C LEU A 14 5.23 -6.17 -7.83
N ASP A 15 5.79 -7.08 -8.61
CA ASP A 15 7.23 -7.11 -8.87
C ASP A 15 7.71 -5.83 -9.52
N LYS A 16 6.93 -5.29 -10.46
CA LYS A 16 7.26 -4.03 -11.11
C LYS A 16 7.28 -2.87 -10.12
N LEU A 17 6.31 -2.83 -9.21
CA LEU A 17 6.26 -1.77 -8.20
C LEU A 17 7.45 -1.84 -7.24
N ILE A 18 7.85 -3.05 -6.86
CA ILE A 18 9.02 -3.24 -6.00
C ILE A 18 10.28 -2.76 -6.73
N THR A 19 10.40 -3.04 -8.01
CA THR A 19 11.50 -2.53 -8.84
C THR A 19 11.47 -1.02 -8.92
N ASP A 20 10.30 -0.42 -9.14
CA ASP A 20 10.13 1.03 -9.21
C ASP A 20 10.49 1.71 -7.89
N SER A 21 10.40 1.01 -6.78
CA SER A 21 10.73 1.56 -5.47
C SER A 21 12.22 1.89 -5.32
N LYS A 22 13.05 1.44 -6.25
CA LYS A 22 14.48 1.80 -6.26
C LYS A 22 14.68 3.26 -6.60
N THR A 23 13.73 3.87 -7.32
CA THR A 23 13.84 5.27 -7.75
C THR A 23 12.92 6.21 -6.99
N ARG A 24 11.85 5.69 -6.37
CA ARG A 24 10.90 6.52 -5.63
C ARG A 24 10.13 5.68 -4.63
N PRO A 25 9.59 6.27 -3.55
CA PRO A 25 8.75 5.51 -2.61
C PRO A 25 7.47 5.06 -3.31
N ILE A 26 7.04 3.85 -2.99
CA ILE A 26 5.82 3.24 -3.55
C ILE A 26 4.86 2.96 -2.40
N VAL A 27 3.60 3.37 -2.56
CA VAL A 27 2.54 3.12 -1.58
C VAL A 27 1.70 1.94 -2.06
N ILE A 28 1.59 0.92 -1.21
CA ILE A 28 0.68 -0.20 -1.46
C ILE A 28 -0.37 -0.20 -0.34
N PHE A 29 -1.64 -0.11 -0.73
CA PHE A 29 -2.76 -0.09 0.20
C PHE A 29 -3.56 -1.38 0.05
N LYS A 30 -3.58 -2.20 1.10
CA LYS A 30 -4.34 -3.44 1.16
C LYS A 30 -5.73 -3.14 1.71
N HIS A 31 -6.74 -3.41 0.92
CA HIS A 31 -8.12 -3.05 1.17
C HIS A 31 -9.03 -4.27 1.12
N SER A 32 -9.99 -4.33 2.02
CA SER A 32 -11.06 -5.34 2.00
C SER A 32 -12.40 -4.64 1.81
N THR A 33 -13.13 -5.01 0.78
CA THR A 33 -14.46 -4.43 0.51
C THR A 33 -15.51 -4.89 1.52
N ALA A 34 -15.20 -5.93 2.30
CA ALA A 34 -16.12 -6.49 3.30
C ALA A 34 -15.90 -5.93 4.71
N CYS A 35 -14.94 -5.03 4.89
CA CYS A 35 -14.57 -4.52 6.21
C CYS A 35 -14.87 -3.03 6.35
N GLY A 36 -15.64 -2.64 7.38
CA GLY A 36 -15.99 -1.24 7.63
C GLY A 36 -14.78 -0.37 7.94
N ILE A 37 -13.79 -0.91 8.63
CA ILE A 37 -12.55 -0.18 8.94
C ILE A 37 -11.80 0.14 7.63
N SER A 38 -11.85 -0.78 6.66
CA SER A 38 -11.23 -0.55 5.35
C SER A 38 -11.87 0.62 4.60
N SER A 39 -13.17 0.85 4.80
CA SER A 39 -13.83 2.02 4.19
C SER A 39 -13.27 3.33 4.72
N VAL A 40 -13.01 3.39 6.03
CA VAL A 40 -12.41 4.58 6.65
C VAL A 40 -10.99 4.79 6.10
N ALA A 41 -10.21 3.73 6.03
CA ALA A 41 -8.85 3.79 5.48
C ALA A 41 -8.87 4.19 4.00
N TYR A 42 -9.84 3.70 3.24
CA TYR A 42 -9.98 4.04 1.83
C TYR A 42 -10.15 5.55 1.65
N ARG A 43 -11.00 6.16 2.48
CA ARG A 43 -11.20 7.61 2.44
C ARG A 43 -9.94 8.37 2.79
N GLU A 44 -9.15 7.86 3.74
CA GLU A 44 -7.87 8.47 4.08
C GLU A 44 -6.91 8.42 2.89
N MET A 45 -6.84 7.27 2.22
CA MET A 45 -5.95 7.12 1.07
C MET A 45 -6.37 7.97 -0.11
N GLU A 46 -7.67 8.26 -0.25
CA GLU A 46 -8.16 9.17 -1.30
C GLU A 46 -7.64 10.61 -1.13
N LYS A 47 -7.24 10.98 0.07
CA LYS A 47 -6.71 12.33 0.34
C LYS A 47 -5.27 12.50 -0.16
N LEU A 48 -4.58 11.40 -0.46
CA LEU A 48 -3.21 11.48 -0.92
C LEU A 48 -3.16 11.98 -2.36
N GLU A 49 -2.23 12.89 -2.62
CA GLU A 49 -1.88 13.29 -3.97
C GLU A 49 -0.77 12.36 -4.42
N GLY A 50 -0.91 11.79 -5.61
CA GLY A 50 0.05 10.86 -6.13
C GLY A 50 -0.54 9.48 -6.27
N GLN A 51 0.31 8.52 -6.58
CA GLN A 51 -0.11 7.17 -6.90
C GLN A 51 -0.26 6.31 -5.66
N VAL A 52 -1.45 5.78 -5.45
CA VAL A 52 -1.70 4.75 -4.43
C VAL A 52 -2.01 3.46 -5.18
N ASN A 53 -1.27 2.41 -4.88
CA ASN A 53 -1.46 1.11 -5.52
C ASN A 53 -2.36 0.26 -4.65
N LEU A 54 -3.53 -0.07 -5.16
CA LEU A 54 -4.61 -0.72 -4.41
C LEU A 54 -4.58 -2.23 -4.59
N LEU A 55 -4.47 -2.95 -3.50
CA LEU A 55 -4.56 -4.40 -3.47
C LEU A 55 -5.84 -4.81 -2.76
N GLU A 56 -6.85 -5.22 -3.52
CA GLU A 56 -8.10 -5.76 -2.95
C GLU A 56 -7.87 -7.21 -2.59
N VAL A 57 -7.87 -7.51 -1.31
CA VAL A 57 -7.46 -8.84 -0.84
C VAL A 57 -8.39 -9.95 -1.29
N GLN A 58 -9.69 -9.66 -1.50
CA GLN A 58 -10.64 -10.68 -1.96
C GLN A 58 -10.37 -11.15 -3.39
N SER A 59 -9.89 -10.26 -4.25
CA SER A 59 -9.68 -10.57 -5.66
C SER A 59 -8.22 -10.92 -5.99
N ALA A 60 -7.30 -10.72 -5.05
CA ALA A 60 -5.88 -10.95 -5.29
C ALA A 60 -5.22 -11.58 -4.06
N ARG A 61 -5.78 -12.70 -3.58
CA ARG A 61 -5.31 -13.38 -2.37
C ARG A 61 -3.88 -13.88 -2.49
N ASP A 62 -3.51 -14.39 -3.64
CA ASP A 62 -2.16 -14.89 -3.89
C ASP A 62 -1.13 -13.76 -3.86
N VAL A 63 -1.48 -12.59 -4.41
CA VAL A 63 -0.61 -11.41 -4.37
C VAL A 63 -0.46 -10.91 -2.93
N SER A 64 -1.55 -10.88 -2.18
CA SER A 64 -1.52 -10.47 -0.78
C SER A 64 -0.63 -11.39 0.05
N ARG A 65 -0.70 -12.69 -0.21
CA ARG A 65 0.16 -13.68 0.47
C ARG A 65 1.61 -13.50 0.09
N GLU A 66 1.88 -13.27 -1.19
CA GLU A 66 3.24 -13.02 -1.68
C GLU A 66 3.83 -11.77 -1.01
N LEU A 67 3.04 -10.73 -0.87
CA LEU A 67 3.47 -9.49 -0.23
C LEU A 67 3.85 -9.73 1.23
N ALA A 68 3.06 -10.50 1.96
CA ALA A 68 3.34 -10.85 3.34
C ALA A 68 4.65 -11.65 3.44
N ASP A 69 4.83 -12.61 2.53
CA ASP A 69 6.05 -13.44 2.51
C ASP A 69 7.29 -12.62 2.21
N LEU A 70 7.21 -11.70 1.24
CA LEU A 70 8.34 -10.87 0.85
C LEU A 70 8.75 -9.87 1.92
N THR A 71 7.79 -9.34 2.66
CA THR A 71 8.06 -8.27 3.62
C THR A 71 8.27 -8.78 5.04
N GLY A 72 7.76 -9.97 5.36
CA GLY A 72 7.70 -10.44 6.73
C GLY A 72 6.70 -9.69 7.58
N ILE A 73 5.90 -8.81 6.99
CA ILE A 73 4.88 -8.05 7.70
C ILE A 73 3.60 -8.89 7.76
N ARG A 74 3.08 -9.06 8.96
CA ARG A 74 1.86 -9.82 9.16
C ARG A 74 0.72 -9.25 8.33
N HIS A 75 -0.01 -10.13 7.64
CA HIS A 75 -1.17 -9.72 6.86
C HIS A 75 -2.25 -9.12 7.76
N GLU A 76 -2.67 -7.91 7.44
CA GLU A 76 -3.79 -7.22 8.08
C GLU A 76 -4.55 -6.40 7.04
N THR A 77 -5.81 -6.10 7.28
CA THR A 77 -6.60 -5.20 6.45
C THR A 77 -7.47 -4.31 7.33
N PRO A 78 -7.54 -3.01 7.03
CA PRO A 78 -6.73 -2.29 6.05
C PRO A 78 -5.27 -2.19 6.49
N GLN A 79 -4.37 -2.15 5.52
CA GLN A 79 -2.95 -2.02 5.80
C GLN A 79 -2.30 -1.24 4.67
N VAL A 80 -1.44 -0.29 5.00
CA VAL A 80 -0.66 0.44 4.01
C VAL A 80 0.81 0.16 4.25
N ILE A 81 1.55 -0.07 3.16
CA ILE A 81 2.98 -0.36 3.20
C ILE A 81 3.67 0.59 2.25
N VAL A 82 4.76 1.22 2.69
CA VAL A 82 5.60 2.05 1.85
C VAL A 82 6.88 1.28 1.55
N PHE A 83 7.17 1.14 0.26
CA PHE A 83 8.40 0.51 -0.24
C PHE A 83 9.37 1.57 -0.71
N LYS A 84 10.65 1.36 -0.42
CA LYS A 84 11.76 2.14 -0.98
C LYS A 84 12.98 1.24 -1.06
N ASP A 85 13.68 1.33 -2.18
CA ASP A 85 14.89 0.52 -2.43
C ASP A 85 14.63 -0.98 -2.31
N GLY A 86 13.46 -1.41 -2.78
CA GLY A 86 13.07 -2.81 -2.79
C GLY A 86 12.64 -3.37 -1.44
N LYS A 87 12.47 -2.52 -0.43
CA LYS A 87 12.14 -2.94 0.94
C LYS A 87 10.92 -2.22 1.45
N ALA A 88 10.18 -2.88 2.34
CA ALA A 88 9.13 -2.23 3.12
C ALA A 88 9.81 -1.39 4.21
N VAL A 89 9.70 -0.07 4.10
CA VAL A 89 10.37 0.85 5.03
C VAL A 89 9.43 1.40 6.08
N TRP A 90 8.12 1.26 5.89
CA TRP A 90 7.11 1.75 6.82
C TRP A 90 5.78 1.05 6.54
N ASN A 91 5.00 0.83 7.59
CA ASN A 91 3.66 0.29 7.42
C ASN A 91 2.75 0.73 8.57
N ALA A 92 1.45 0.67 8.33
CA ALA A 92 0.43 0.91 9.35
C ALA A 92 -0.81 0.11 9.02
N SER A 93 -1.61 -0.20 10.04
CA SER A 93 -2.79 -1.04 9.88
C SER A 93 -3.99 -0.44 10.61
N HIS A 94 -5.18 -0.86 10.18
CA HIS A 94 -6.45 -0.54 10.81
C HIS A 94 -6.67 0.98 10.92
N TYR A 95 -6.90 1.51 12.11
CA TYR A 95 -7.16 2.94 12.32
C TYR A 95 -5.91 3.80 12.19
N ASP A 96 -4.73 3.20 12.10
CA ASP A 96 -3.49 3.94 11.91
C ASP A 96 -3.21 4.26 10.43
N VAL A 97 -4.06 3.77 9.52
CA VAL A 97 -3.96 4.10 8.09
C VAL A 97 -4.53 5.49 7.89
N LYS A 98 -3.65 6.48 7.90
CA LYS A 98 -3.98 7.91 7.82
C LYS A 98 -3.14 8.61 6.79
N ALA A 99 -3.75 9.52 6.04
CA ALA A 99 -3.08 10.27 4.98
C ALA A 99 -1.84 11.01 5.50
N GLY A 100 -1.96 11.69 6.64
CA GLY A 100 -0.84 12.43 7.21
C GLY A 100 0.35 11.55 7.58
N ALA A 101 0.08 10.36 8.11
CA ALA A 101 1.14 9.42 8.47
C ALA A 101 1.86 8.89 7.22
N VAL A 102 1.10 8.60 6.16
CA VAL A 102 1.68 8.13 4.90
C VAL A 102 2.52 9.23 4.26
N LEU A 103 2.02 10.46 4.26
CA LEU A 103 2.78 11.60 3.72
C LEU A 103 4.11 11.78 4.43
N LYS A 104 4.10 11.67 5.75
CA LYS A 104 5.33 11.78 6.52
C LYS A 104 6.32 10.67 6.18
N ALA A 105 5.83 9.44 6.02
CA ALA A 105 6.66 8.32 5.62
C ALA A 105 7.26 8.53 4.24
N LEU A 106 6.46 9.04 3.30
CA LEU A 106 6.93 9.33 1.94
C LEU A 106 8.02 10.40 1.95
N GLU A 107 7.86 11.44 2.75
CA GLU A 107 8.88 12.48 2.89
C GLU A 107 10.17 11.95 3.49
N THR A 108 10.05 11.11 4.52
CA THR A 108 11.20 10.52 5.19
C THR A 108 12.01 9.63 4.25
N HIS A 109 11.36 8.94 3.32
CA HIS A 109 11.98 7.94 2.45
C HIS A 109 12.07 8.38 0.99
N SER A 110 11.96 9.68 0.72
CA SER A 110 11.95 10.20 -0.65
C SER A 110 13.31 10.23 -1.34
N GLN A 111 14.37 9.95 -0.61
CA GLN A 111 15.74 10.02 -1.17
C GLN A 111 16.26 8.69 -1.63
#